data_0210bf909673621d400f2bb07225ec8a
#
_entry.id   0210bf909673621d400f2bb07225ec8a
#
_cell.length_a   1.000
_cell.length_b   1.000
_cell.length_c   1.000
_cell.angle_alpha   90.00
_cell.angle_beta   90.00
_cell.angle_gamma   90.00
#
_symmetry.space_group_name_H-M   'P 1'
#
loop_
_entity.id
_entity.type
_entity.pdbx_description
1 polymer ?
#
loop_
_entity_poly.entity_id
_entity_poly.type
_entity_poly.pdbx_seq_one_letter_code
_entity_poly.pdbx_strand_id
1 'polypeptide(L)'
;MNWKLIFQLSLFGLFMGIATVFVIPSKIEPLFWLAIFLLCAYIIAKQVPDKHFVHGLMVSIVNSAWITTAHILLFSQYAANHQQEVEMMKSMPLSPRAMMALMGPVVGIVSGLVLGIFAFVAGKLVKPRLPARA
;
A
#
# COMPACT_ATOMS: atom_id res chain seq x y z
N MET A 1 -0.34 -13.88 13.71
CA MET A 1 -0.03 -12.85 12.70
C MET A 1 1.38 -13.05 12.16
N ASN A 2 1.55 -13.16 10.86
CA ASN A 2 2.86 -13.29 10.23
C ASN A 2 3.46 -11.91 9.89
N TRP A 3 4.08 -11.27 10.87
CA TRP A 3 4.67 -9.94 10.72
C TRP A 3 5.81 -9.90 9.69
N LYS A 4 6.59 -10.99 9.58
CA LYS A 4 7.66 -11.08 8.57
C LYS A 4 7.07 -10.94 7.17
N LEU A 5 6.00 -11.65 6.88
CA LEU A 5 5.30 -11.57 5.59
C LEU A 5 4.71 -10.18 5.37
N ILE A 6 4.09 -9.58 6.40
CA ILE A 6 3.52 -8.23 6.32
C ILE A 6 4.60 -7.22 5.92
N PHE A 7 5.75 -7.23 6.60
CA PHE A 7 6.85 -6.32 6.26
C PHE A 7 7.45 -6.60 4.87
N GLN A 8 7.60 -7.86 4.47
CA GLN A 8 8.08 -8.20 3.14
C GLN A 8 7.16 -7.68 2.04
N LEU A 9 5.84 -7.88 2.17
CA LEU A 9 4.86 -7.40 1.20
C LEU A 9 4.72 -5.87 1.23
N SER A 10 4.93 -5.24 2.39
CA SER A 10 4.89 -3.79 2.50
C SER A 10 6.04 -3.07 1.78
N LEU A 11 7.09 -3.79 1.37
CA LEU A 11 8.16 -3.21 0.55
C LEU A 11 7.68 -2.77 -0.84
N PHE A 12 6.57 -3.31 -1.33
CA PHE A 12 5.90 -2.75 -2.51
C PHE A 12 5.48 -1.29 -2.29
N GLY A 13 5.05 -0.93 -1.06
CA GLY A 13 4.76 0.46 -0.70
C GLY A 13 5.98 1.36 -0.75
N LEU A 14 7.12 0.89 -0.27
CA LEU A 14 8.38 1.64 -0.38
C LEU A 14 8.79 1.83 -1.85
N PHE A 15 8.74 0.76 -2.64
CA PHE A 15 9.02 0.83 -4.08
C PHE A 15 8.07 1.80 -4.79
N MET A 16 6.78 1.67 -4.58
CA MET A 16 5.78 2.56 -5.18
C MET A 16 5.91 3.99 -4.69
N GLY A 17 6.20 4.20 -3.40
CA GLY A 17 6.43 5.52 -2.84
C GLY A 17 7.56 6.28 -3.52
N ILE A 18 8.65 5.60 -3.86
CA ILE A 18 9.77 6.17 -4.63
C ILE A 18 9.40 6.29 -6.11
N ALA A 19 8.83 5.24 -6.71
CA ALA A 19 8.51 5.23 -8.13
C ALA A 19 7.47 6.30 -8.52
N THR A 20 6.48 6.56 -7.68
CA THR A 20 5.48 7.62 -7.91
C THR A 20 6.07 9.03 -7.79
N VAL A 21 7.11 9.22 -6.99
CA VAL A 21 7.81 10.51 -6.93
C VAL A 21 8.51 10.83 -8.26
N PHE A 22 9.13 9.84 -8.91
CA PHE A 22 10.04 10.10 -10.04
C PHE A 22 9.50 9.67 -11.40
N VAL A 23 8.72 8.59 -11.48
CA VAL A 23 8.46 7.89 -12.75
C VAL A 23 6.98 7.68 -13.02
N ILE A 24 6.19 7.28 -12.04
CA ILE A 24 4.80 6.87 -12.23
C ILE A 24 3.86 8.07 -12.05
N PRO A 25 3.17 8.52 -13.12
CA PRO A 25 2.17 9.58 -13.00
C PRO A 25 0.90 9.06 -12.34
N SER A 26 0.16 9.95 -11.66
CA SER A 26 -1.06 9.63 -10.91
C SER A 26 -2.13 8.92 -11.75
N LYS A 27 -2.17 9.16 -13.06
CA LYS A 27 -3.18 8.56 -13.97
C LYS A 27 -3.07 7.05 -14.11
N ILE A 28 -1.85 6.50 -14.07
CA ILE A 28 -1.59 5.06 -14.26
C ILE A 28 -1.27 4.35 -12.94
N GLU A 29 -1.05 5.09 -11.88
CA GLU A 29 -0.76 4.56 -10.53
C GLU A 29 -1.79 3.51 -10.05
N PRO A 30 -3.12 3.71 -10.23
CA PRO A 30 -4.12 2.72 -9.81
C PRO A 30 -3.95 1.34 -10.46
N LEU A 31 -3.43 1.27 -11.69
CA LEU A 31 -3.18 0.00 -12.38
C LEU A 31 -2.05 -0.79 -11.71
N PHE A 32 -0.98 -0.10 -11.29
CA PHE A 32 0.11 -0.72 -10.52
C PHE A 32 -0.39 -1.23 -9.18
N TRP A 33 -1.22 -0.44 -8.48
CA TRP A 33 -1.79 -0.86 -7.20
C TRP A 33 -2.72 -2.05 -7.34
N LEU A 34 -3.52 -2.13 -8.40
CA LEU A 34 -4.36 -3.29 -8.66
C LEU A 34 -3.51 -4.56 -8.83
N ALA A 35 -2.44 -4.49 -9.63
CA ALA A 35 -1.53 -5.61 -9.83
C ALA A 35 -0.86 -6.04 -8.52
N ILE A 36 -0.37 -5.08 -7.73
CA ILE A 36 0.25 -5.33 -6.42
C ILE A 36 -0.75 -5.96 -5.45
N PHE A 37 -1.98 -5.47 -5.40
CA PHE A 37 -3.02 -6.00 -4.52
C PHE A 37 -3.39 -7.45 -4.86
N LEU A 38 -3.51 -7.77 -6.14
CA LEU A 38 -3.76 -9.14 -6.58
C LEU A 38 -2.60 -10.07 -6.21
N LEU A 39 -1.37 -9.62 -6.41
CA LEU A 39 -0.17 -10.37 -6.05
C LEU A 39 -0.06 -10.57 -4.54
N CYS A 40 -0.24 -9.52 -3.75
CA CYS A 40 -0.23 -9.59 -2.28
C CYS A 40 -1.33 -10.52 -1.75
N ALA A 41 -2.54 -10.40 -2.28
CA ALA A 41 -3.66 -11.26 -1.90
C ALA A 41 -3.37 -12.74 -2.16
N TYR A 42 -2.80 -13.04 -3.33
CA TYR A 42 -2.39 -14.41 -3.69
C TYR A 42 -1.30 -14.95 -2.75
N ILE A 43 -0.26 -14.14 -2.48
CA ILE A 43 0.86 -14.55 -1.60
C ILE A 43 0.34 -14.78 -0.17
N ILE A 44 -0.50 -13.87 0.36
CA ILE A 44 -1.13 -14.03 1.67
C ILE A 44 -1.92 -15.34 1.71
N ALA A 45 -2.78 -15.60 0.72
CA ALA A 45 -3.58 -16.82 0.65
C ALA A 45 -2.73 -18.11 0.61
N LYS A 46 -1.53 -18.04 -0.01
CA LYS A 46 -0.61 -19.19 -0.08
C LYS A 46 0.18 -19.43 1.19
N GLN A 47 0.55 -18.37 1.92
CA GLN A 47 1.52 -18.45 3.01
C GLN A 47 0.90 -18.39 4.41
N VAL A 48 -0.38 -18.03 4.51
CA VAL A 48 -1.07 -17.90 5.80
C VAL A 48 -2.26 -18.83 5.84
N PRO A 49 -2.44 -19.60 6.92
CA PRO A 49 -3.56 -20.54 7.03
C PRO A 49 -4.89 -19.84 7.35
N ASP A 50 -4.84 -18.69 8.02
CA ASP A 50 -6.02 -17.97 8.51
C ASP A 50 -5.83 -16.44 8.51
N LYS A 51 -6.86 -15.70 8.92
CA LYS A 51 -6.80 -14.22 9.09
C LYS A 51 -6.31 -13.45 7.85
N HIS A 52 -6.65 -13.94 6.66
CA HIS A 52 -6.22 -13.35 5.39
C HIS A 52 -6.60 -11.87 5.30
N PHE A 53 -7.84 -11.52 5.70
CA PHE A 53 -8.32 -10.13 5.72
C PHE A 53 -7.41 -9.22 6.56
N VAL A 54 -7.10 -9.65 7.79
CA VAL A 54 -6.27 -8.85 8.71
C VAL A 54 -4.85 -8.70 8.18
N HIS A 55 -4.29 -9.74 7.54
CA HIS A 55 -2.98 -9.63 6.90
C HIS A 55 -2.99 -8.60 5.77
N GLY A 56 -4.00 -8.64 4.89
CA GLY A 56 -4.16 -7.65 3.80
C GLY A 56 -4.30 -6.22 4.33
N LEU A 57 -5.13 -6.03 5.35
CA LEU A 57 -5.30 -4.74 6.01
C LEU A 57 -3.98 -4.20 6.57
N MET A 58 -3.23 -5.04 7.29
CA MET A 58 -1.95 -4.63 7.89
C MET A 58 -0.86 -4.36 6.85
N VAL A 59 -0.80 -5.15 5.78
CA VAL A 59 0.12 -4.89 4.66
C VAL A 59 -0.13 -3.49 4.09
N SER A 60 -1.38 -3.12 3.86
CA SER A 60 -1.71 -1.81 3.29
C SER A 60 -1.43 -0.65 4.25
N ILE A 61 -1.69 -0.83 5.55
CA ILE A 61 -1.34 0.19 6.56
C ILE A 61 0.17 0.45 6.57
N VAL A 62 0.99 -0.59 6.54
CA VAL A 62 2.45 -0.45 6.51
C VAL A 62 2.91 0.11 5.15
N ASN A 63 2.28 -0.30 4.04
CA ASN A 63 2.51 0.31 2.72
C ASN A 63 2.31 1.83 2.76
N SER A 64 1.20 2.29 3.33
CA SER A 64 0.90 3.72 3.39
C SER A 64 1.91 4.49 4.23
N ALA A 65 2.44 3.89 5.28
CA ALA A 65 3.52 4.50 6.07
C ALA A 65 4.79 4.71 5.23
N TRP A 66 5.19 3.71 4.41
CA TRP A 66 6.32 3.84 3.49
C TRP A 66 6.10 4.92 2.45
N ILE A 67 4.91 4.93 1.80
CA ILE A 67 4.56 5.90 0.76
C ILE A 67 4.56 7.31 1.32
N THR A 68 3.85 7.52 2.42
CA THR A 68 3.75 8.83 3.09
C THR A 68 5.13 9.34 3.47
N THR A 69 5.97 8.49 4.05
CA THR A 69 7.35 8.86 4.43
C THR A 69 8.16 9.25 3.20
N ALA A 70 8.12 8.45 2.12
CA ALA A 70 8.84 8.74 0.88
C ALA A 70 8.37 10.07 0.26
N HIS A 71 7.07 10.31 0.18
CA HIS A 71 6.50 11.54 -0.38
C HIS A 71 6.86 12.78 0.46
N ILE A 72 6.87 12.67 1.79
CA ILE A 72 7.27 13.79 2.66
C ILE A 72 8.76 14.09 2.56
N LEU A 73 9.61 13.06 2.58
CA LEU A 73 11.06 13.22 2.48
C LEU A 73 11.49 13.72 1.11
N LEU A 74 10.85 13.26 0.05
CA LEU A 74 11.13 13.62 -1.34
C LEU A 74 10.12 14.65 -1.87
N PHE A 75 9.60 15.51 -1.01
CA PHE A 75 8.49 16.42 -1.36
C PHE A 75 8.82 17.35 -2.51
N SER A 76 10.05 17.83 -2.63
CA SER A 76 10.46 18.75 -3.73
C SER A 76 10.32 18.06 -5.08
N GLN A 77 10.76 16.81 -5.19
CA GLN A 77 10.63 15.99 -6.39
C GLN A 77 9.18 15.60 -6.66
N TYR A 78 8.46 15.21 -5.60
CA TYR A 78 7.03 14.93 -5.70
C TYR A 78 6.25 16.14 -6.24
N ALA A 79 6.47 17.31 -5.68
CA ALA A 79 5.80 18.54 -6.11
C ALA A 79 6.10 18.92 -7.56
N ALA A 80 7.32 18.66 -8.04
CA ALA A 80 7.68 18.90 -9.43
C ALA A 80 6.92 18.02 -10.43
N ASN A 81 6.59 16.79 -10.04
CA ASN A 81 5.94 15.79 -10.89
C ASN A 81 4.42 15.68 -10.67
N HIS A 82 3.89 16.23 -9.55
CA HIS A 82 2.48 16.14 -9.15
C HIS A 82 1.91 17.52 -8.83
N GLN A 83 2.01 18.46 -9.77
CA GLN A 83 1.64 19.85 -9.55
C GLN A 83 0.15 20.03 -9.21
N GLN A 84 -0.74 19.28 -9.85
CA GLN A 84 -2.18 19.36 -9.60
C GLN A 84 -2.54 18.96 -8.17
N GLU A 85 -1.96 17.85 -7.70
CA GLU A 85 -2.17 17.33 -6.34
C GLU A 85 -1.65 18.33 -5.29
N VAL A 86 -0.49 18.91 -5.54
CA VAL A 86 0.11 19.91 -4.63
C VAL A 86 -0.72 21.20 -4.60
N GLU A 87 -1.21 21.68 -5.75
CA GLU A 87 -2.09 22.86 -5.78
C GLU A 87 -3.40 22.62 -5.02
N MET A 88 -3.99 21.44 -5.13
CA MET A 88 -5.15 21.08 -4.31
C MET A 88 -4.81 21.09 -2.81
N MET A 89 -3.65 20.59 -2.42
CA MET A 89 -3.21 20.61 -1.02
C MET A 89 -2.97 22.03 -0.50
N LYS A 90 -2.45 22.93 -1.34
CA LYS A 90 -2.23 24.34 -0.96
C LYS A 90 -3.51 25.10 -0.66
N SER A 91 -4.64 24.69 -1.23
CA SER A 91 -5.96 25.26 -0.93
C SER A 91 -6.52 24.83 0.41
N MET A 92 -5.91 23.83 1.07
CA MET A 92 -6.33 23.33 2.37
C MET A 92 -5.67 24.12 3.52
N PRO A 93 -6.26 24.07 4.75
CA PRO A 93 -5.75 24.86 5.87
C PRO A 93 -4.39 24.40 6.43
N LEU A 94 -3.91 23.23 6.02
CA LEU A 94 -2.64 22.66 6.45
C LEU A 94 -1.58 22.72 5.33
N SER A 95 -0.30 22.71 5.70
CA SER A 95 0.76 22.58 4.71
C SER A 95 0.66 21.26 3.93
N PRO A 96 1.13 21.19 2.67
CA PRO A 96 1.06 19.95 1.87
C PRO A 96 1.68 18.73 2.57
N ARG A 97 2.82 18.90 3.25
CA ARG A 97 3.44 17.81 4.02
C ARG A 97 2.58 17.35 5.20
N ALA A 98 1.95 18.29 5.91
CA ALA A 98 1.04 17.97 7.01
C ALA A 98 -0.22 17.25 6.50
N MET A 99 -0.74 17.66 5.34
CA MET A 99 -1.85 16.97 4.68
C MET A 99 -1.47 15.53 4.30
N MET A 100 -0.28 15.30 3.75
CA MET A 100 0.20 13.96 3.45
C MET A 100 0.30 13.09 4.71
N ALA A 101 0.84 13.65 5.81
CA ALA A 101 0.94 12.93 7.08
C ALA A 101 -0.42 12.57 7.67
N LEU A 102 -1.41 13.44 7.51
CA LEU A 102 -2.77 13.21 8.00
C LEU A 102 -3.53 12.20 7.11
N MET A 103 -3.42 12.35 5.81
CA MET A 103 -4.18 11.53 4.85
C MET A 103 -3.56 10.15 4.63
N GLY A 104 -2.25 9.99 4.84
CA GLY A 104 -1.57 8.70 4.68
C GLY A 104 -2.23 7.57 5.45
N PRO A 105 -2.44 7.67 6.77
CA PRO A 105 -3.15 6.65 7.55
C PRO A 105 -4.57 6.38 7.05
N VAL A 106 -5.30 7.42 6.64
CA VAL A 106 -6.67 7.28 6.10
C VAL A 106 -6.66 6.45 4.82
N VAL A 107 -5.79 6.80 3.89
CA VAL A 107 -5.59 6.04 2.64
C VAL A 107 -5.15 4.61 2.94
N GLY A 108 -4.25 4.42 3.92
CA GLY A 108 -3.79 3.11 4.35
C GLY A 108 -4.91 2.22 4.87
N ILE A 109 -5.84 2.77 5.64
CA ILE A 109 -7.00 2.03 6.15
C ILE A 109 -7.98 1.70 5.01
N VAL A 110 -8.35 2.69 4.19
CA VAL A 110 -9.30 2.50 3.09
C VAL A 110 -8.78 1.47 2.08
N SER A 111 -7.55 1.63 1.61
CA SER A 111 -6.93 0.67 0.71
C SER A 111 -6.68 -0.68 1.38
N GLY A 112 -6.45 -0.68 2.69
CA GLY A 112 -6.31 -1.89 3.50
C GLY A 112 -7.60 -2.70 3.61
N LEU A 113 -8.75 -2.05 3.67
CA LEU A 113 -10.04 -2.75 3.58
C LEU A 113 -10.19 -3.44 2.23
N VAL A 114 -9.79 -2.79 1.13
CA VAL A 114 -9.81 -3.37 -0.22
C VAL A 114 -8.86 -4.56 -0.32
N LEU A 115 -7.59 -4.40 0.07
CA LEU A 115 -6.62 -5.49 0.05
C LEU A 115 -7.02 -6.62 1.00
N GLY A 116 -7.61 -6.30 2.15
CA GLY A 116 -8.16 -7.26 3.09
C GLY A 116 -9.25 -8.14 2.46
N ILE A 117 -10.18 -7.52 1.72
CA ILE A 117 -11.22 -8.24 0.98
C ILE A 117 -10.60 -9.12 -0.09
N PHE A 118 -9.64 -8.61 -0.88
CA PHE A 118 -8.94 -9.40 -1.90
C PHE A 118 -8.23 -10.60 -1.28
N ALA A 119 -7.51 -10.40 -0.17
CA ALA A 119 -6.84 -11.48 0.54
C ALA A 119 -7.82 -12.51 1.12
N PHE A 120 -8.95 -12.06 1.65
CA PHE A 120 -10.01 -12.93 2.15
C PHE A 120 -10.60 -13.82 1.03
N VAL A 121 -10.93 -13.21 -0.11
CA VAL A 121 -11.46 -13.94 -1.28
C VAL A 121 -10.41 -14.91 -1.81
N ALA A 122 -9.17 -14.46 -1.96
CA ALA A 122 -8.06 -15.32 -2.39
C ALA A 122 -7.87 -16.51 -1.44
N GLY A 123 -7.99 -16.29 -0.13
CA GLY A 123 -7.90 -17.36 0.89
C GLY A 123 -8.99 -18.44 0.77
N LYS A 124 -10.12 -18.10 0.13
CA LYS A 124 -11.17 -19.06 -0.18
C LYS A 124 -10.92 -19.84 -1.47
N LEU A 125 -10.22 -19.26 -2.40
CA LEU A 125 -9.98 -19.83 -3.74
C LEU A 125 -8.66 -20.60 -3.83
N VAL A 126 -7.67 -20.21 -3.04
CA VAL A 126 -6.29 -20.70 -3.12
C VAL A 126 -6.00 -21.62 -1.94
N LYS A 127 -5.57 -22.85 -2.22
CA LYS A 127 -5.14 -23.79 -1.16
C LYS A 127 -3.80 -23.32 -0.57
N PRO A 128 -3.69 -23.16 0.76
CA PRO A 128 -2.45 -22.79 1.41
C PRO A 128 -1.35 -23.85 1.17
N ARG A 129 -0.12 -23.43 1.00
CA ARG A 129 1.04 -24.31 1.10
C ARG A 129 1.29 -24.58 2.59
N LEU A 130 0.72 -25.65 3.11
CA LEU A 130 1.13 -26.12 4.42
C LEU A 130 2.59 -26.58 4.34
N PRO A 131 3.47 -26.17 5.29
CA PRO A 131 4.80 -26.77 5.37
C PRO A 131 4.62 -28.27 5.52
N ALA A 132 5.40 -29.03 4.74
CA ALA A 132 5.42 -30.48 4.91
C ALA A 132 5.68 -30.75 6.39
N ARG A 133 4.77 -31.47 7.05
CA ARG A 133 5.00 -31.93 8.41
C ARG A 133 6.24 -32.82 8.35
N ALA A 134 7.32 -32.30 8.92
CA ALA A 134 8.49 -33.11 9.16
C ALA A 134 8.19 -34.21 10.16
#